data_a2e992e5ddb839c8c9ede0ffab09bee7
#
_entry.id   a2e992e5ddb839c8c9ede0ffab09bee7
#
_cell.length_a   1.000
_cell.length_b   1.000
_cell.length_c   1.000
_cell.angle_alpha   90.00
_cell.angle_beta   90.00
_cell.angle_gamma   90.00
#
_symmetry.space_group_name_H-M   'P 1'
#
loop_
_entity.id
_entity.type
_entity.pdbx_description
1 polymer ?
#
loop_
_entity_poly.entity_id
_entity_poly.type
_entity_poly.pdbx_seq_one_letter_code
_entity_poly.pdbx_strand_id
1 'polypeptide(L)'
;MRIHAILFSLLCARALGAQTFLQMSDPQFGMYTKNQGFAHETVNFEFAIATANRLKPAFVVVTGDLINEPGNLSQAAEYQRIAAKLSPAIRLFSVPGNHDVENEPTPQSLASYRERFGPDYYSFRVGDIAGFVLNSNLEKAPQHVAEEAAKMETWLKGELAKAREARVKHLIVFQHIPFFLKEPDEEDQYFNIPRETRLRYLKLLHQYGVHQVFAGHYHRNAGGRDGDLEMITTGPVGMPLEEGRSGMRIAIVSDSGVRHKYYDFGELPESLAEIK
;
A
#
# COMPACT_ATOMS: atom_id res chain seq x y z
N MET A 1 -22.46 -38.51 45.63
CA MET A 1 -22.31 -38.47 44.14
C MET A 1 -22.21 -37.03 43.71
N ARG A 2 -21.01 -36.53 43.35
CA ARG A 2 -20.80 -35.17 42.81
C ARG A 2 -20.67 -35.31 41.31
N ILE A 3 -21.62 -34.75 40.58
CA ILE A 3 -21.62 -34.70 39.11
C ILE A 3 -20.76 -33.52 38.68
N HIS A 4 -19.60 -33.78 38.05
CA HIS A 4 -18.76 -32.75 37.43
C HIS A 4 -19.32 -32.47 36.06
N ALA A 5 -19.88 -31.27 35.86
CA ALA A 5 -20.24 -30.78 34.57
C ALA A 5 -18.97 -30.28 33.84
N ILE A 6 -18.57 -30.99 32.79
CA ILE A 6 -17.49 -30.60 31.90
C ILE A 6 -18.09 -29.58 30.91
N LEU A 7 -17.73 -28.31 31.07
CA LEU A 7 -18.06 -27.26 30.10
C LEU A 7 -17.15 -27.44 28.87
N PHE A 8 -17.70 -28.00 27.80
CA PHE A 8 -17.08 -27.94 26.48
C PHE A 8 -17.26 -26.51 25.92
N SER A 9 -16.22 -25.66 26.00
CA SER A 9 -16.22 -24.43 25.25
C SER A 9 -15.95 -24.76 23.76
N LEU A 10 -17.01 -24.77 22.96
CA LEU A 10 -16.89 -24.77 21.51
C LEU A 10 -16.18 -23.47 21.08
N LEU A 11 -14.88 -23.56 20.75
CA LEU A 11 -14.23 -22.57 19.92
C LEU A 11 -14.90 -22.65 18.54
N CYS A 12 -15.88 -21.79 18.27
CA CYS A 12 -16.33 -21.54 16.92
C CYS A 12 -15.16 -20.91 16.13
N ALA A 13 -14.41 -21.74 15.41
CA ALA A 13 -13.54 -21.26 14.33
C ALA A 13 -14.47 -20.63 13.29
N ARG A 14 -14.63 -19.30 13.34
CA ARG A 14 -15.23 -18.58 12.21
C ARG A 14 -14.32 -18.84 11.02
N ALA A 15 -14.81 -19.60 10.05
CA ALA A 15 -14.27 -19.54 8.69
C ALA A 15 -14.39 -18.07 8.27
N LEU A 16 -13.29 -17.31 8.36
CA LEU A 16 -13.23 -15.95 7.82
C LEU A 16 -13.37 -16.14 6.31
N GLY A 17 -14.51 -15.71 5.76
CA GLY A 17 -14.68 -15.62 4.30
C GLY A 17 -13.56 -14.79 3.68
N ALA A 18 -13.39 -14.88 2.37
CA ALA A 18 -12.40 -14.11 1.64
C ALA A 18 -12.44 -12.62 2.05
N GLN A 19 -11.27 -12.05 2.38
CA GLN A 19 -11.13 -10.64 2.74
C GLN A 19 -10.77 -9.86 1.48
N THR A 20 -11.35 -8.69 1.30
CA THR A 20 -11.06 -7.84 0.15
C THR A 20 -10.46 -6.52 0.63
N PHE A 21 -9.44 -6.04 -0.06
CA PHE A 21 -8.96 -4.67 0.10
C PHE A 21 -8.86 -3.95 -1.23
N LEU A 22 -8.89 -2.62 -1.17
CA LEU A 22 -8.66 -1.77 -2.32
C LEU A 22 -7.28 -1.13 -2.20
N GLN A 23 -6.51 -1.19 -3.28
CA GLN A 23 -5.30 -0.40 -3.45
C GLN A 23 -5.60 0.77 -4.39
N MET A 24 -5.44 1.95 -3.86
CA MET A 24 -5.38 3.22 -4.57
C MET A 24 -3.91 3.65 -4.63
N SER A 25 -3.50 4.37 -5.66
CA SER A 25 -2.14 4.88 -5.76
C SER A 25 -2.11 6.26 -6.37
N ASP A 26 -1.12 7.05 -6.02
CA ASP A 26 -0.81 8.31 -6.68
C ASP A 26 -2.04 9.23 -6.90
N PRO A 27 -2.82 9.57 -5.84
CA PRO A 27 -3.82 10.63 -5.97
C PRO A 27 -3.19 11.97 -6.33
N GLN A 28 -2.00 12.23 -5.87
CA GLN A 28 -1.01 13.25 -6.27
C GLN A 28 -1.63 14.61 -6.59
N PHE A 29 -2.32 15.19 -5.58
CA PHE A 29 -3.01 16.46 -5.69
C PHE A 29 -2.12 17.58 -6.20
N GLY A 30 -2.44 18.12 -7.37
CA GLY A 30 -1.70 19.20 -8.03
C GLY A 30 -0.94 18.78 -9.29
N MET A 31 -0.82 17.50 -9.61
CA MET A 31 -0.05 17.01 -10.75
C MET A 31 -0.60 17.49 -12.10
N TYR A 32 -1.92 17.39 -12.32
CA TYR A 32 -2.56 17.80 -13.59
C TYR A 32 -2.27 19.25 -13.98
N THR A 33 -2.14 20.13 -13.00
CA THR A 33 -2.04 21.57 -13.22
C THR A 33 -0.70 22.16 -12.81
N LYS A 34 0.32 21.31 -12.53
CA LYS A 34 1.65 21.75 -12.07
C LYS A 34 1.54 22.67 -10.84
N ASN A 35 0.78 22.20 -9.83
CA ASN A 35 0.51 22.87 -8.55
C ASN A 35 -0.33 24.16 -8.62
N GLN A 36 -0.96 24.47 -9.76
CA GLN A 36 -1.88 25.63 -9.86
C GLN A 36 -3.31 25.33 -9.40
N GLY A 37 -3.61 24.07 -9.10
CA GLY A 37 -4.91 23.59 -8.63
C GLY A 37 -4.90 22.07 -8.56
N PHE A 38 -6.01 21.47 -8.15
CA PHE A 38 -6.15 20.02 -8.02
C PHE A 38 -7.61 19.53 -8.25
N ALA A 39 -8.36 20.22 -9.08
CA ALA A 39 -9.76 19.89 -9.30
C ALA A 39 -9.97 18.49 -9.91
N HIS A 40 -9.08 18.04 -10.79
CA HIS A 40 -9.14 16.70 -11.37
C HIS A 40 -8.88 15.61 -10.33
N GLU A 41 -7.83 15.78 -9.53
CA GLU A 41 -7.47 14.85 -8.45
C GLU A 41 -8.57 14.79 -7.40
N THR A 42 -9.20 15.94 -7.08
CA THR A 42 -10.37 16.02 -6.20
C THR A 42 -11.51 15.11 -6.71
N VAL A 43 -11.89 15.26 -7.97
CA VAL A 43 -12.98 14.45 -8.57
C VAL A 43 -12.62 12.96 -8.56
N ASN A 44 -11.41 12.62 -8.98
CA ASN A 44 -10.95 11.24 -9.05
C ASN A 44 -10.89 10.58 -7.68
N PHE A 45 -10.32 11.26 -6.69
CA PHE A 45 -10.18 10.67 -5.35
C PHE A 45 -11.52 10.63 -4.60
N GLU A 46 -12.41 11.63 -4.78
CA GLU A 46 -13.79 11.55 -4.27
C GLU A 46 -14.56 10.37 -4.85
N PHE A 47 -14.43 10.11 -6.16
CA PHE A 47 -15.03 8.96 -6.81
C PHE A 47 -14.45 7.64 -6.27
N ALA A 48 -13.13 7.56 -6.06
CA ALA A 48 -12.47 6.39 -5.49
C ALA A 48 -12.96 6.10 -4.06
N ILE A 49 -13.05 7.11 -3.20
CA ILE A 49 -13.55 6.97 -1.83
C ILE A 49 -15.04 6.60 -1.81
N ALA A 50 -15.87 7.20 -2.67
CA ALA A 50 -17.29 6.84 -2.80
C ALA A 50 -17.45 5.37 -3.24
N THR A 51 -16.60 4.91 -4.18
CA THR A 51 -16.56 3.51 -4.61
C THR A 51 -16.12 2.58 -3.46
N ALA A 52 -15.12 2.95 -2.67
CA ALA A 52 -14.73 2.18 -1.49
C ALA A 52 -15.89 2.05 -0.49
N ASN A 53 -16.64 3.13 -0.26
CA ASN A 53 -17.83 3.12 0.61
C ASN A 53 -18.93 2.20 0.07
N ARG A 54 -19.12 2.14 -1.25
CA ARG A 54 -20.07 1.24 -1.91
C ARG A 54 -19.65 -0.22 -1.84
N LEU A 55 -18.38 -0.51 -2.14
CA LEU A 55 -17.84 -1.86 -2.19
C LEU A 55 -17.59 -2.46 -0.79
N LYS A 56 -17.38 -1.65 0.24
CA LYS A 56 -17.18 -2.04 1.64
C LYS A 56 -16.04 -3.06 1.82
N PRO A 57 -14.81 -2.77 1.37
CA PRO A 57 -13.66 -3.64 1.59
C PRO A 57 -13.33 -3.73 3.09
N ALA A 58 -12.50 -4.69 3.48
CA ALA A 58 -11.95 -4.78 4.83
C ALA A 58 -11.05 -3.59 5.18
N PHE A 59 -10.33 -3.06 4.18
CA PHE A 59 -9.53 -1.83 4.29
C PHE A 59 -9.20 -1.24 2.92
N VAL A 60 -8.71 -0.02 2.94
CA VAL A 60 -8.14 0.69 1.79
C VAL A 60 -6.67 0.98 2.09
N VAL A 61 -5.79 0.86 1.12
CA VAL A 61 -4.41 1.34 1.17
C VAL A 61 -4.14 2.31 0.03
N VAL A 62 -3.52 3.45 0.33
CA VAL A 62 -3.07 4.43 -0.68
C VAL A 62 -1.54 4.35 -0.75
N THR A 63 -1.02 3.84 -1.86
CA THR A 63 0.41 3.54 -2.04
C THR A 63 1.22 4.72 -2.53
N GLY A 64 1.17 5.83 -1.77
CA GLY A 64 2.05 6.99 -1.89
C GLY A 64 1.62 8.04 -2.90
N ASP A 65 2.43 9.09 -2.95
CA ASP A 65 2.19 10.33 -3.69
C ASP A 65 0.78 10.88 -3.41
N LEU A 66 0.54 11.15 -2.11
CA LEU A 66 -0.71 11.72 -1.64
C LEU A 66 -0.90 13.14 -2.18
N ILE A 67 0.21 13.88 -2.25
CA ILE A 67 0.32 15.25 -2.77
C ILE A 67 1.39 15.31 -3.85
N ASN A 68 1.40 16.37 -4.67
CA ASN A 68 2.39 16.56 -5.72
C ASN A 68 3.60 17.42 -5.28
N GLU A 69 3.39 18.35 -4.39
CA GLU A 69 4.43 19.27 -3.92
C GLU A 69 4.69 19.06 -2.42
N PRO A 70 5.90 18.57 -2.04
CA PRO A 70 6.24 18.36 -0.65
C PRO A 70 5.99 19.60 0.19
N GLY A 71 5.28 19.45 1.30
CA GLY A 71 4.98 20.58 2.19
C GLY A 71 3.79 21.46 1.79
N ASN A 72 3.13 21.21 0.66
CA ASN A 72 1.95 21.98 0.24
C ASN A 72 0.74 21.66 1.13
N LEU A 73 0.39 22.63 1.99
CA LEU A 73 -0.67 22.47 2.98
C LEU A 73 -2.07 22.36 2.36
N SER A 74 -2.32 23.04 1.23
CA SER A 74 -3.62 23.00 0.57
C SER A 74 -3.86 21.64 -0.08
N GLN A 75 -2.86 21.05 -0.72
CA GLN A 75 -2.94 19.70 -1.28
C GLN A 75 -3.15 18.65 -0.18
N ALA A 76 -2.40 18.76 0.92
CA ALA A 76 -2.53 17.87 2.08
C ALA A 76 -3.92 17.98 2.73
N ALA A 77 -4.44 19.20 2.92
CA ALA A 77 -5.76 19.43 3.48
C ALA A 77 -6.87 18.84 2.60
N GLU A 78 -6.74 18.95 1.28
CA GLU A 78 -7.71 18.38 0.35
C GLU A 78 -7.70 16.86 0.35
N TYR A 79 -6.50 16.24 0.33
CA TYR A 79 -6.37 14.80 0.49
C TYR A 79 -7.07 14.33 1.78
N GLN A 80 -6.77 14.96 2.92
CA GLN A 80 -7.35 14.62 4.22
C GLN A 80 -8.87 14.83 4.25
N ARG A 81 -9.36 15.93 3.65
CA ARG A 81 -10.80 16.23 3.56
C ARG A 81 -11.56 15.11 2.85
N ILE A 82 -11.00 14.61 1.76
CA ILE A 82 -11.64 13.55 0.98
C ILE A 82 -11.48 12.20 1.67
N ALA A 83 -10.29 11.89 2.16
CA ALA A 83 -10.04 10.64 2.91
C ALA A 83 -10.98 10.50 4.12
N ALA A 84 -11.31 11.60 4.79
CA ALA A 84 -12.28 11.63 5.91
C ALA A 84 -13.73 11.28 5.51
N LYS A 85 -14.06 11.24 4.21
CA LYS A 85 -15.37 10.77 3.71
C LYS A 85 -15.46 9.23 3.64
N LEU A 86 -14.36 8.53 3.84
CA LEU A 86 -14.38 7.07 3.95
C LEU A 86 -15.17 6.67 5.19
N SER A 87 -16.04 5.66 5.03
CA SER A 87 -16.83 5.12 6.15
C SER A 87 -15.92 4.73 7.33
N PRO A 88 -16.24 5.11 8.57
CA PRO A 88 -15.44 4.79 9.74
C PRO A 88 -15.31 3.26 10.01
N ALA A 89 -16.13 2.45 9.34
CA ALA A 89 -16.01 0.99 9.37
C ALA A 89 -14.89 0.45 8.47
N ILE A 90 -14.33 1.28 7.58
CA ILE A 90 -13.27 0.90 6.64
C ILE A 90 -11.99 1.63 7.05
N ARG A 91 -10.95 0.87 7.40
CA ARG A 91 -9.65 1.47 7.74
C ARG A 91 -8.92 1.94 6.48
N LEU A 92 -8.30 3.11 6.56
CA LEU A 92 -7.43 3.63 5.51
C LEU A 92 -5.98 3.61 6.01
N PHE A 93 -5.07 3.12 5.16
CA PHE A 93 -3.64 3.09 5.39
C PHE A 93 -2.94 3.90 4.31
N SER A 94 -2.13 4.88 4.70
CA SER A 94 -1.35 5.70 3.77
C SER A 94 0.11 5.29 3.79
N VAL A 95 0.70 5.23 2.61
CA VAL A 95 2.12 4.96 2.38
C VAL A 95 2.77 6.27 1.92
N PRO A 96 3.98 6.64 2.34
CA PRO A 96 4.66 7.82 1.79
C PRO A 96 5.19 7.56 0.38
N GLY A 97 4.96 8.52 -0.52
CA GLY A 97 5.60 8.57 -1.84
C GLY A 97 6.72 9.61 -1.91
N ASN A 98 7.43 9.67 -3.03
CA ASN A 98 8.55 10.61 -3.19
C ASN A 98 8.09 12.08 -3.31
N HIS A 99 6.87 12.32 -3.73
CA HIS A 99 6.25 13.64 -3.68
C HIS A 99 5.75 14.03 -2.28
N ASP A 100 5.69 13.11 -1.34
CA ASP A 100 5.31 13.37 0.04
C ASP A 100 6.52 13.68 0.94
N VAL A 101 7.68 13.02 0.68
CA VAL A 101 8.88 13.07 1.53
C VAL A 101 10.14 13.50 0.79
N GLU A 102 10.03 13.98 -0.46
CA GLU A 102 11.10 14.30 -1.41
C GLU A 102 11.78 13.05 -2.02
N ASN A 103 12.33 13.21 -3.24
CA ASN A 103 13.08 12.13 -3.91
C ASN A 103 14.33 11.71 -3.13
N GLU A 104 14.94 12.64 -2.43
CA GLU A 104 16.03 12.44 -1.48
C GLU A 104 15.55 12.91 -0.10
N PRO A 105 14.92 12.03 0.69
CA PRO A 105 14.30 12.44 1.95
C PRO A 105 15.30 13.02 2.92
N THR A 106 14.86 14.04 3.65
CA THR A 106 15.60 14.71 4.71
C THR A 106 14.92 14.46 6.07
N PRO A 107 15.60 14.68 7.21
CA PRO A 107 14.94 14.61 8.50
C PRO A 107 13.72 15.53 8.60
N GLN A 108 13.75 16.69 7.93
CA GLN A 108 12.67 17.67 7.90
C GLN A 108 11.48 17.18 7.08
N SER A 109 11.70 16.63 5.89
CA SER A 109 10.61 16.10 5.05
C SER A 109 9.94 14.90 5.69
N LEU A 110 10.71 14.02 6.34
CA LEU A 110 10.15 12.90 7.11
C LEU A 110 9.31 13.38 8.30
N ALA A 111 9.81 14.38 9.05
CA ALA A 111 9.06 14.96 10.16
C ALA A 111 7.75 15.60 9.69
N SER A 112 7.81 16.35 8.59
CA SER A 112 6.65 16.98 7.95
C SER A 112 5.59 15.95 7.53
N TYR A 113 6.00 14.83 6.93
CA TYR A 113 5.09 13.76 6.57
C TYR A 113 4.44 13.16 7.82
N ARG A 114 5.26 12.80 8.81
CA ARG A 114 4.79 12.16 10.06
C ARG A 114 3.79 13.04 10.81
N GLU A 115 3.98 14.34 10.82
CA GLU A 115 3.06 15.30 11.44
C GLU A 115 1.69 15.32 10.75
N ARG A 116 1.67 15.22 9.42
CA ARG A 116 0.44 15.37 8.62
C ARG A 116 -0.31 14.07 8.38
N PHE A 117 0.42 13.00 8.08
CA PHE A 117 -0.17 11.75 7.60
C PHE A 117 0.05 10.56 8.55
N GLY A 118 0.82 10.75 9.62
CA GLY A 118 1.14 9.70 10.59
C GLY A 118 2.46 8.98 10.26
N PRO A 119 2.70 7.81 10.86
CA PRO A 119 3.96 7.07 10.68
C PRO A 119 4.27 6.82 9.20
N ASP A 120 5.54 6.96 8.81
CA ASP A 120 6.00 6.71 7.45
C ASP A 120 6.37 5.24 7.18
N TYR A 121 6.54 4.43 8.23
CA TYR A 121 6.54 2.96 8.13
C TYR A 121 5.90 2.37 9.38
N TYR A 122 5.11 1.33 9.21
CA TYR A 122 4.36 0.69 10.29
C TYR A 122 3.77 -0.65 9.83
N SER A 123 3.31 -1.47 10.79
CA SER A 123 2.56 -2.68 10.52
C SER A 123 1.11 -2.55 10.99
N PHE A 124 0.24 -3.33 10.37
CA PHE A 124 -1.15 -3.44 10.78
C PHE A 124 -1.67 -4.86 10.63
N ARG A 125 -2.77 -5.14 11.30
CA ARG A 125 -3.47 -6.42 11.21
C ARG A 125 -4.93 -6.22 10.84
N VAL A 126 -5.40 -6.98 9.82
CA VAL A 126 -6.82 -7.09 9.46
C VAL A 126 -7.10 -8.56 9.17
N GLY A 127 -7.82 -9.22 10.08
CA GLY A 127 -8.08 -10.67 9.99
C GLY A 127 -6.79 -11.49 9.85
N ASP A 128 -6.68 -12.25 8.78
CA ASP A 128 -5.54 -13.12 8.47
C ASP A 128 -4.39 -12.40 7.72
N ILE A 129 -4.52 -11.10 7.48
CA ILE A 129 -3.53 -10.28 6.78
C ILE A 129 -2.69 -9.49 7.79
N ALA A 130 -1.36 -9.61 7.71
CA ALA A 130 -0.42 -8.64 8.26
C ALA A 130 0.12 -7.78 7.12
N GLY A 131 -0.18 -6.48 7.16
CA GLY A 131 0.35 -5.50 6.23
C GLY A 131 1.56 -4.78 6.82
N PHE A 132 2.59 -4.61 6.00
CA PHE A 132 3.82 -3.89 6.35
C PHE A 132 3.95 -2.72 5.39
N VAL A 133 3.76 -1.51 5.91
CA VAL A 133 3.96 -0.27 5.15
C VAL A 133 5.42 0.12 5.26
N LEU A 134 6.08 0.32 4.12
CA LEU A 134 7.48 0.76 4.04
C LEU A 134 7.57 2.14 3.38
N ASN A 135 8.48 2.94 3.88
CA ASN A 135 8.91 4.16 3.19
C ASN A 135 10.01 3.82 2.18
N SER A 136 9.60 3.49 0.96
CA SER A 136 10.53 3.09 -0.10
C SER A 136 11.52 4.19 -0.53
N ASN A 137 11.29 5.44 -0.12
CA ASN A 137 12.26 6.52 -0.36
C ASN A 137 13.51 6.35 0.50
N LEU A 138 13.39 5.72 1.69
CA LEU A 138 14.54 5.33 2.52
C LEU A 138 15.35 4.20 1.89
N GLU A 139 14.73 3.39 1.03
CA GLU A 139 15.39 2.34 0.26
C GLU A 139 16.04 2.88 -1.02
N LYS A 140 15.39 3.86 -1.65
CA LYS A 140 15.79 4.48 -2.92
C LYS A 140 16.95 5.45 -2.75
N ALA A 141 16.86 6.34 -1.76
CA ALA A 141 17.78 7.48 -1.60
C ALA A 141 18.03 7.81 -0.11
N PRO A 142 18.75 6.95 0.64
CA PRO A 142 18.96 7.12 2.07
C PRO A 142 20.02 8.14 2.46
N GLN A 143 20.65 8.87 1.53
CA GLN A 143 21.90 9.61 1.73
C GLN A 143 21.85 10.58 2.93
N HIS A 144 20.73 11.27 3.13
CA HIS A 144 20.54 12.22 4.22
C HIS A 144 19.87 11.62 5.47
N VAL A 145 19.42 10.37 5.40
CA VAL A 145 18.60 9.69 6.41
C VAL A 145 19.00 8.22 6.61
N ALA A 146 20.29 7.92 6.46
CA ALA A 146 20.80 6.55 6.50
C ALA A 146 20.47 5.80 7.81
N GLU A 147 20.43 6.51 8.94
CA GLU A 147 20.04 5.91 10.23
C GLU A 147 18.55 5.52 10.25
N GLU A 148 17.68 6.34 9.66
CA GLU A 148 16.24 6.02 9.56
C GLU A 148 16.02 4.82 8.62
N ALA A 149 16.74 4.73 7.52
CA ALA A 149 16.71 3.57 6.63
C ALA A 149 17.14 2.28 7.36
N ALA A 150 18.22 2.32 8.13
CA ALA A 150 18.69 1.18 8.93
C ALA A 150 17.70 0.80 10.04
N LYS A 151 17.05 1.79 10.68
CA LYS A 151 16.00 1.56 11.68
C LYS A 151 14.79 0.88 11.04
N MET A 152 14.33 1.34 9.87
CA MET A 152 13.19 0.74 9.15
C MET A 152 13.49 -0.72 8.77
N GLU A 153 14.69 -1.01 8.22
CA GLU A 153 15.06 -2.39 7.86
C GLU A 153 15.10 -3.31 9.10
N THR A 154 15.68 -2.83 10.21
CA THR A 154 15.71 -3.57 11.47
C THR A 154 14.32 -3.82 12.04
N TRP A 155 13.47 -2.80 12.01
CA TRP A 155 12.07 -2.89 12.41
C TRP A 155 11.30 -3.89 11.56
N LEU A 156 11.42 -3.81 10.23
CA LEU A 156 10.74 -4.73 9.30
C LEU A 156 11.11 -6.18 9.60
N LYS A 157 12.38 -6.48 9.78
CA LYS A 157 12.86 -7.81 10.14
C LYS A 157 12.23 -8.30 11.43
N GLY A 158 12.13 -7.45 12.45
CA GLY A 158 11.47 -7.78 13.72
C GLY A 158 9.99 -8.05 13.59
N GLU A 159 9.26 -7.21 12.82
CA GLU A 159 7.82 -7.37 12.61
C GLU A 159 7.47 -8.62 11.77
N LEU A 160 8.25 -8.90 10.74
CA LEU A 160 8.10 -10.13 9.94
C LEU A 160 8.33 -11.39 10.81
N ALA A 161 9.34 -11.36 11.70
CA ALA A 161 9.59 -12.47 12.63
C ALA A 161 8.40 -12.70 13.56
N LYS A 162 7.85 -11.62 14.16
CA LYS A 162 6.67 -11.69 15.03
C LYS A 162 5.44 -12.24 14.29
N ALA A 163 5.20 -11.77 13.05
CA ALA A 163 4.08 -12.24 12.25
C ALA A 163 4.20 -13.72 11.90
N ARG A 164 5.41 -14.19 11.60
CA ARG A 164 5.69 -15.61 11.34
C ARG A 164 5.51 -16.48 12.60
N GLU A 165 6.01 -16.02 13.74
CA GLU A 165 5.82 -16.70 15.03
C GLU A 165 4.31 -16.81 15.37
N ALA A 166 3.56 -15.75 15.12
CA ALA A 166 2.10 -15.73 15.27
C ALA A 166 1.34 -16.52 14.20
N ARG A 167 2.04 -17.14 13.24
CA ARG A 167 1.48 -17.93 12.13
C ARG A 167 0.45 -17.17 11.32
N VAL A 168 0.73 -15.89 11.03
CA VAL A 168 -0.11 -15.09 10.15
C VAL A 168 -0.11 -15.69 8.76
N LYS A 169 -1.28 -15.86 8.14
CA LYS A 169 -1.41 -16.53 6.84
C LYS A 169 -0.85 -15.71 5.70
N HIS A 170 -1.14 -14.40 5.67
CA HIS A 170 -0.79 -13.52 4.55
C HIS A 170 0.07 -12.36 5.05
N LEU A 171 1.32 -12.33 4.62
CA LEU A 171 2.27 -11.25 4.85
C LEU A 171 2.35 -10.44 3.56
N ILE A 172 1.90 -9.18 3.60
CA ILE A 172 1.81 -8.30 2.43
C ILE A 172 2.58 -7.02 2.71
N VAL A 173 3.47 -6.65 1.79
CA VAL A 173 4.19 -5.37 1.85
C VAL A 173 3.48 -4.35 0.97
N PHE A 174 3.40 -3.12 1.47
CA PHE A 174 2.89 -1.94 0.77
C PHE A 174 3.95 -0.86 0.78
N GLN A 175 4.37 -0.42 -0.38
CA GLN A 175 5.36 0.64 -0.56
C GLN A 175 4.99 1.51 -1.76
N HIS A 176 5.69 2.62 -1.99
CA HIS A 176 5.42 3.47 -3.12
C HIS A 176 6.25 3.09 -4.34
N ILE A 177 7.58 3.17 -4.25
CA ILE A 177 8.49 2.83 -5.35
C ILE A 177 8.63 1.31 -5.43
N PRO A 178 8.30 0.64 -6.55
CA PRO A 178 8.42 -0.80 -6.67
C PRO A 178 9.88 -1.28 -6.61
N PHE A 179 10.09 -2.48 -6.12
CA PHE A 179 11.43 -3.08 -6.19
C PHE A 179 11.86 -3.22 -7.64
N PHE A 180 10.98 -3.70 -8.51
CA PHE A 180 11.21 -3.83 -9.95
C PHE A 180 9.88 -3.69 -10.72
N LEU A 181 9.95 -3.42 -12.02
CA LEU A 181 8.78 -3.27 -12.89
C LEU A 181 8.46 -4.54 -13.67
N LYS A 182 9.47 -5.36 -13.98
CA LYS A 182 9.32 -6.60 -14.76
C LYS A 182 10.09 -7.76 -14.16
N GLU A 183 11.36 -7.55 -13.84
CA GLU A 183 12.29 -8.60 -13.41
C GLU A 183 13.17 -8.12 -12.26
N PRO A 184 13.51 -9.00 -11.29
CA PRO A 184 14.27 -8.61 -10.11
C PRO A 184 15.70 -8.14 -10.42
N ASP A 185 16.27 -8.51 -11.55
CA ASP A 185 17.61 -8.15 -11.99
C ASP A 185 17.65 -7.05 -13.06
N GLU A 186 16.49 -6.41 -13.37
CA GLU A 186 16.44 -5.28 -14.32
C GLU A 186 17.36 -4.12 -13.90
N GLU A 187 17.76 -3.30 -14.87
CA GLU A 187 18.62 -2.13 -14.66
C GLU A 187 17.99 -1.11 -13.71
N ASP A 188 18.86 -0.36 -13.02
CA ASP A 188 18.44 0.74 -12.15
C ASP A 188 17.85 1.87 -12.97
N GLN A 189 16.69 2.35 -12.55
CA GLN A 189 15.99 3.46 -13.19
C GLN A 189 15.21 4.30 -12.17
N TYR A 190 14.64 5.41 -12.62
CA TYR A 190 13.85 6.28 -11.76
C TYR A 190 12.73 5.53 -11.03
N PHE A 191 12.05 4.62 -11.73
CA PHE A 191 10.84 3.96 -11.26
C PHE A 191 11.07 2.68 -10.43
N ASN A 192 12.31 2.30 -10.12
CA ASN A 192 12.56 1.13 -9.29
C ASN A 192 13.57 1.39 -8.17
N ILE A 193 13.63 0.51 -7.18
CA ILE A 193 14.62 0.52 -6.12
C ILE A 193 15.98 0.07 -6.70
N PRO A 194 17.13 0.72 -6.34
CA PRO A 194 18.45 0.32 -6.79
C PRO A 194 18.73 -1.17 -6.54
N ARG A 195 19.35 -1.83 -7.51
CA ARG A 195 19.52 -3.29 -7.55
C ARG A 195 20.14 -3.88 -6.28
N GLU A 196 21.17 -3.24 -5.73
CA GLU A 196 21.82 -3.72 -4.49
C GLU A 196 20.83 -3.75 -3.32
N THR A 197 20.11 -2.66 -3.09
CA THR A 197 19.07 -2.56 -2.05
C THR A 197 17.92 -3.51 -2.33
N ARG A 198 17.43 -3.53 -3.57
CA ARG A 198 16.35 -4.41 -4.03
C ARG A 198 16.62 -5.88 -3.72
N LEU A 199 17.77 -6.42 -4.12
CA LEU A 199 18.12 -7.81 -3.88
C LEU A 199 18.24 -8.15 -2.39
N ARG A 200 18.74 -7.20 -1.58
CA ARG A 200 18.80 -7.35 -0.12
C ARG A 200 17.41 -7.46 0.50
N TYR A 201 16.47 -6.58 0.10
CA TYR A 201 15.09 -6.64 0.59
C TYR A 201 14.34 -7.87 0.08
N LEU A 202 14.44 -8.22 -1.20
CA LEU A 202 13.81 -9.43 -1.74
C LEU A 202 14.26 -10.68 -0.98
N LYS A 203 15.57 -10.82 -0.71
CA LYS A 203 16.10 -11.92 0.12
C LYS A 203 15.47 -11.94 1.51
N LEU A 204 15.30 -10.77 2.15
CA LEU A 204 14.66 -10.67 3.46
C LEU A 204 13.19 -11.10 3.38
N LEU A 205 12.44 -10.64 2.38
CA LEU A 205 11.04 -10.95 2.19
C LEU A 205 10.82 -12.46 1.95
N HIS A 206 11.65 -13.10 1.10
CA HIS A 206 11.64 -14.54 0.90
C HIS A 206 11.90 -15.33 2.18
N GLN A 207 12.87 -14.90 2.99
CA GLN A 207 13.22 -15.56 4.26
C GLN A 207 12.00 -15.66 5.18
N TYR A 208 11.10 -14.69 5.15
CA TYR A 208 9.93 -14.64 6.01
C TYR A 208 8.62 -15.08 5.33
N GLY A 209 8.65 -15.44 4.05
CA GLY A 209 7.48 -15.92 3.31
C GLY A 209 6.50 -14.80 2.96
N VAL A 210 7.00 -13.64 2.59
CA VAL A 210 6.21 -12.58 1.96
C VAL A 210 6.02 -12.94 0.49
N HIS A 211 4.77 -12.99 0.03
CA HIS A 211 4.45 -13.39 -1.34
C HIS A 211 3.93 -12.25 -2.21
N GLN A 212 3.54 -11.12 -1.63
CA GLN A 212 3.04 -9.97 -2.39
C GLN A 212 3.65 -8.66 -1.89
N VAL A 213 4.03 -7.81 -2.85
CA VAL A 213 4.41 -6.42 -2.65
C VAL A 213 3.57 -5.56 -3.57
N PHE A 214 2.79 -4.64 -3.01
CA PHE A 214 1.97 -3.69 -3.74
C PHE A 214 2.63 -2.31 -3.74
N ALA A 215 2.75 -1.71 -4.94
CA ALA A 215 3.38 -0.40 -5.14
C ALA A 215 2.62 0.50 -6.11
N GLY A 216 3.07 1.75 -6.24
CA GLY A 216 2.59 2.78 -7.17
C GLY A 216 3.71 3.38 -8.00
N HIS A 217 3.86 4.71 -7.99
CA HIS A 217 4.95 5.49 -8.56
C HIS A 217 5.06 5.48 -10.09
N TYR A 218 4.79 4.37 -10.73
CA TYR A 218 4.96 4.21 -12.17
C TYR A 218 3.82 4.83 -12.98
N HIS A 219 2.72 5.20 -12.34
CA HIS A 219 1.49 5.72 -12.94
C HIS A 219 0.92 4.83 -14.07
N ARG A 220 1.30 3.55 -14.06
CA ARG A 220 0.83 2.49 -14.96
C ARG A 220 0.81 1.16 -14.20
N ASN A 221 0.06 0.20 -14.72
CA ASN A 221 0.16 -1.15 -14.21
C ASN A 221 1.43 -1.83 -14.73
N ALA A 222 2.19 -2.42 -13.82
CA ALA A 222 3.36 -3.23 -14.10
C ALA A 222 3.51 -4.30 -13.03
N GLY A 223 4.49 -5.17 -13.16
CA GLY A 223 4.83 -6.17 -12.16
C GLY A 223 5.48 -7.39 -12.78
N GLY A 224 5.94 -8.26 -11.90
CA GLY A 224 6.62 -9.51 -12.26
C GLY A 224 6.78 -10.40 -11.04
N ARG A 225 7.60 -11.43 -11.17
CA ARG A 225 7.82 -12.40 -10.11
C ARG A 225 9.31 -12.57 -9.80
N ASP A 226 9.58 -12.77 -8.51
CA ASP A 226 10.84 -13.27 -8.00
C ASP A 226 10.53 -14.55 -7.22
N GLY A 227 10.69 -15.71 -7.87
CA GLY A 227 10.21 -16.98 -7.31
C GLY A 227 8.71 -16.96 -7.03
N ASP A 228 8.32 -17.12 -5.79
CA ASP A 228 6.94 -17.11 -5.31
C ASP A 228 6.45 -15.71 -4.86
N LEU A 229 7.35 -14.71 -4.81
CA LEU A 229 6.99 -13.33 -4.54
C LEU A 229 6.50 -12.64 -5.83
N GLU A 230 5.37 -11.95 -5.73
CA GLU A 230 4.79 -11.14 -6.80
C GLU A 230 4.94 -9.66 -6.47
N MET A 231 5.62 -8.91 -7.37
CA MET A 231 5.67 -7.45 -7.36
C MET A 231 4.51 -6.90 -8.17
N ILE A 232 3.69 -6.05 -7.58
CA ILE A 232 2.46 -5.54 -8.17
C ILE A 232 2.50 -4.01 -8.14
N THR A 233 2.69 -3.40 -9.32
CA THR A 233 2.64 -1.94 -9.47
C THR A 233 1.29 -1.55 -10.02
N THR A 234 0.65 -0.58 -9.38
CA THR A 234 -0.73 -0.18 -9.66
C THR A 234 -0.78 1.20 -10.29
N GLY A 235 -1.58 1.35 -11.34
CA GLY A 235 -1.87 2.62 -11.98
C GLY A 235 -2.56 3.61 -11.04
N PRO A 236 -2.52 4.92 -11.33
CA PRO A 236 -2.91 5.97 -10.41
C PRO A 236 -4.42 6.15 -10.29
N VAL A 237 -4.84 6.67 -9.13
CA VAL A 237 -6.15 7.33 -8.98
C VAL A 237 -6.12 8.73 -9.62
N GLY A 238 -5.00 9.43 -9.46
CA GLY A 238 -4.74 10.74 -10.05
C GLY A 238 -4.42 10.67 -11.54
N MET A 239 -3.39 11.38 -11.96
CA MET A 239 -3.00 11.50 -13.35
C MET A 239 -2.24 10.27 -13.86
N PRO A 240 -2.74 9.53 -14.86
CA PRO A 240 -1.97 8.49 -15.52
C PRO A 240 -0.88 9.11 -16.40
N LEU A 241 0.20 8.36 -16.59
CA LEU A 241 1.20 8.69 -17.62
C LEU A 241 0.86 7.96 -18.93
N GLU A 242 1.14 8.64 -20.05
CA GLU A 242 0.84 8.15 -21.40
C GLU A 242 -0.66 7.84 -21.61
N GLU A 243 -0.99 6.76 -22.31
CA GLU A 243 -2.37 6.35 -22.64
C GLU A 243 -3.09 5.62 -21.50
N GLY A 244 -2.58 5.69 -20.25
CA GLY A 244 -3.20 5.06 -19.08
C GLY A 244 -4.55 5.69 -18.69
N ARG A 245 -5.28 5.01 -17.84
CA ARG A 245 -6.53 5.50 -17.24
C ARG A 245 -6.45 5.47 -15.73
N SER A 246 -7.09 6.44 -15.09
CA SER A 246 -7.24 6.46 -13.63
C SER A 246 -8.11 5.31 -13.17
N GLY A 247 -7.76 4.72 -12.03
CA GLY A 247 -8.48 3.57 -11.50
C GLY A 247 -7.95 3.12 -10.15
N MET A 248 -8.28 1.90 -9.77
CA MET A 248 -7.81 1.26 -8.54
C MET A 248 -7.73 -0.25 -8.70
N ARG A 249 -6.99 -0.89 -7.81
CA ARG A 249 -6.88 -2.35 -7.77
C ARG A 249 -7.74 -2.91 -6.65
N ILE A 250 -8.46 -3.97 -6.96
CA ILE A 250 -9.21 -4.78 -5.99
C ILE A 250 -8.43 -6.06 -5.77
N ALA A 251 -8.15 -6.38 -4.51
CA ALA A 251 -7.47 -7.60 -4.11
C ALA A 251 -8.37 -8.45 -3.21
N ILE A 252 -8.45 -9.74 -3.48
CA ILE A 252 -9.20 -10.74 -2.73
C ILE A 252 -8.20 -11.70 -2.10
N VAL A 253 -8.20 -11.77 -0.77
CA VAL A 253 -7.33 -12.63 0.03
C VAL A 253 -8.16 -13.78 0.58
N SER A 254 -7.77 -14.99 0.27
CA SER A 254 -8.44 -16.23 0.70
C SER A 254 -7.41 -17.28 1.13
N ASP A 255 -7.86 -18.43 1.61
CA ASP A 255 -6.96 -19.53 1.97
C ASP A 255 -6.08 -20.02 0.78
N SER A 256 -6.52 -19.80 -0.45
CA SER A 256 -5.79 -20.14 -1.67
C SER A 256 -4.75 -19.08 -2.10
N GLY A 257 -4.64 -17.97 -1.38
CA GLY A 257 -3.72 -16.88 -1.67
C GLY A 257 -4.41 -15.56 -2.00
N VAL A 258 -3.68 -14.67 -2.67
CA VAL A 258 -4.13 -13.34 -3.07
C VAL A 258 -4.39 -13.31 -4.57
N ARG A 259 -5.60 -12.93 -4.97
CA ARG A 259 -5.95 -12.62 -6.36
C ARG A 259 -6.23 -11.12 -6.45
N HIS A 260 -5.85 -10.48 -7.53
CA HIS A 260 -6.10 -9.06 -7.70
C HIS A 260 -6.31 -8.69 -9.18
N LYS A 261 -7.02 -7.59 -9.39
CA LYS A 261 -7.22 -7.00 -10.72
C LYS A 261 -7.31 -5.48 -10.60
N TYR A 262 -6.68 -4.77 -11.55
CA TYR A 262 -6.88 -3.35 -11.74
C TYR A 262 -8.15 -3.10 -12.53
N TYR A 263 -8.91 -2.12 -12.11
CA TYR A 263 -10.09 -1.62 -12.79
C TYR A 263 -9.91 -0.14 -13.04
N ASP A 264 -10.04 0.32 -14.27
CA ASP A 264 -10.22 1.75 -14.50
C ASP A 264 -11.58 2.22 -13.97
N PHE A 265 -11.75 3.54 -13.83
CA PHE A 265 -12.98 4.07 -13.24
C PHE A 265 -14.23 3.80 -14.05
N GLY A 266 -14.12 3.47 -15.35
CA GLY A 266 -15.24 3.08 -16.20
C GLY A 266 -15.63 1.59 -16.09
N GLU A 267 -14.81 0.76 -15.46
CA GLU A 267 -14.99 -0.70 -15.40
C GLU A 267 -15.18 -1.26 -13.98
N LEU A 268 -15.33 -0.39 -12.98
CA LEU A 268 -15.47 -0.83 -11.59
C LEU A 268 -16.74 -1.67 -11.39
N PRO A 269 -16.66 -2.81 -10.67
CA PRO A 269 -17.81 -3.64 -10.41
C PRO A 269 -18.81 -2.93 -9.49
N GLU A 270 -20.08 -3.26 -9.60
CA GLU A 270 -21.13 -2.74 -8.72
C GLU A 270 -21.02 -3.28 -7.29
N SER A 271 -20.55 -4.54 -7.16
CA SER A 271 -20.34 -5.20 -5.88
C SER A 271 -19.14 -6.14 -5.90
N LEU A 272 -18.58 -6.46 -4.72
CA LEU A 272 -17.48 -7.44 -4.61
C LEU A 272 -17.93 -8.86 -5.00
N ALA A 273 -19.22 -9.17 -5.00
CA ALA A 273 -19.73 -10.48 -5.40
C ALA A 273 -19.58 -10.76 -6.91
N GLU A 274 -19.39 -9.69 -7.72
CA GLU A 274 -19.16 -9.83 -9.17
C GLU A 274 -17.72 -10.20 -9.53
N ILE A 275 -16.81 -10.12 -8.57
CA ILE A 275 -15.39 -10.41 -8.78
C ILE A 275 -15.18 -11.91 -8.64
N LYS A 276 -14.99 -12.59 -9.77
CA LYS A 276 -14.75 -14.03 -9.85
C LYS A 276 -13.28 -14.39 -9.66
#